data_ad4c46262de8650d0c122d824d560364
#
_entry.id   ad4c46262de8650d0c122d824d560364
#
_cell.length_a   1.000
_cell.length_b   1.000
_cell.length_c   1.000
_cell.angle_alpha   90.00
_cell.angle_beta   90.00
_cell.angle_gamma   90.00
#
_symmetry.space_group_name_H-M   'P 1'
#
loop_
_entity.id
_entity.type
_entity.pdbx_description
1 polymer ?
#
loop_
_entity_poly.entity_id
_entity_poly.type
_entity_poly.pdbx_seq_one_letter_code
_entity_poly.pdbx_strand_id
1 'polypeptide(L)'
;AKGIALIDEDIFSGLKYVFDISDVHKARRIGQFPNLWEMREEHMESVISRLEKTYGDTDREAGFVGRIREIAGRIAEDCYKELASDMEYLKEGSFLEELDELNVEVRIRETLADSLAYTVLKRCGMEEGELAEEINFPYIHEFNTVETLSQLGSNVSDLSKPILMEIGKAIGVYEREKAENRTGHHGKKLQKIPHDKGPEWDVHTQQSPLVSI
;
A
#
# COMPACT_ATOMS: atom_id res chain seq x y z
N ALA A 1 -19.92 -8.80 17.27
CA ALA A 1 -19.21 -7.70 16.63
C ALA A 1 -19.96 -6.40 16.85
N LYS A 2 -19.26 -5.33 17.18
CA LYS A 2 -19.85 -3.99 17.24
C LYS A 2 -19.58 -3.31 15.90
N GLY A 3 -20.64 -3.11 15.10
CA GLY A 3 -20.56 -2.34 13.88
C GLY A 3 -20.55 -0.84 14.18
N ILE A 4 -19.75 -0.10 13.40
CA ILE A 4 -19.81 1.37 13.36
C ILE A 4 -20.91 1.73 12.38
N ALA A 5 -21.94 2.43 12.82
CA ALA A 5 -23.01 2.90 11.97
C ALA A 5 -22.54 4.14 11.19
N LEU A 6 -22.61 4.09 9.87
CA LEU A 6 -22.36 5.22 8.98
C LEU A 6 -23.69 5.62 8.33
N ILE A 7 -23.87 6.90 8.10
CA ILE A 7 -25.00 7.40 7.29
C ILE A 7 -24.67 7.09 5.82
N ASP A 8 -25.63 6.50 5.13
CA ASP A 8 -25.52 6.17 3.71
C ASP A 8 -26.84 6.54 3.04
N GLU A 9 -26.83 7.60 2.26
CA GLU A 9 -28.03 8.16 1.62
C GLU A 9 -28.55 7.29 0.50
N ASP A 10 -27.71 6.40 -0.06
CA ASP A 10 -28.08 5.47 -1.13
C ASP A 10 -28.84 4.24 -0.60
N ILE A 11 -28.86 4.01 0.71
CA ILE A 11 -29.55 2.89 1.32
C ILE A 11 -30.88 3.34 1.91
N PHE A 12 -31.96 2.64 1.59
CA PHE A 12 -33.31 2.92 2.10
C PHE A 12 -33.41 3.07 3.62
N SER A 13 -32.55 2.38 4.37
CA SER A 13 -32.45 2.50 5.84
C SER A 13 -31.64 3.73 6.30
N GLY A 14 -30.93 4.40 5.40
CA GLY A 14 -30.02 5.50 5.73
C GLY A 14 -28.82 5.11 6.58
N LEU A 15 -28.62 3.82 6.87
CA LEU A 15 -27.54 3.34 7.70
C LEU A 15 -26.80 2.16 7.08
N LYS A 16 -25.47 2.29 7.00
CA LYS A 16 -24.53 1.24 6.65
C LYS A 16 -23.66 0.92 7.86
N TYR A 17 -23.45 -0.37 8.12
CA TYR A 17 -22.60 -0.81 9.22
C TYR A 17 -21.25 -1.27 8.71
N VAL A 18 -20.18 -0.71 9.25
CA VAL A 18 -18.80 -1.12 9.01
C VAL A 18 -18.29 -1.82 10.26
N PHE A 19 -17.56 -2.90 10.07
CA PHE A 19 -17.01 -3.71 11.15
C PHE A 19 -15.48 -3.74 11.03
N ASP A 20 -14.80 -3.64 12.17
CA ASP A 20 -13.37 -3.96 12.19
C ASP A 20 -13.17 -5.45 11.89
N ILE A 21 -12.12 -5.76 11.16
CA ILE A 21 -11.83 -7.15 10.77
C ILE A 21 -11.53 -8.04 11.97
N SER A 22 -11.00 -7.47 13.05
CA SER A 22 -10.77 -8.18 14.32
C SER A 22 -12.06 -8.57 15.04
N ASP A 23 -13.14 -7.82 14.80
CA ASP A 23 -14.46 -8.04 15.37
C ASP A 23 -15.30 -9.09 14.60
N VAL A 24 -14.82 -9.52 13.42
CA VAL A 24 -15.54 -10.48 12.58
C VAL A 24 -15.05 -11.90 12.82
N HIS A 25 -15.95 -12.79 13.22
CA HIS A 25 -15.61 -14.20 13.39
C HIS A 25 -15.28 -14.84 12.03
N LYS A 26 -14.17 -15.60 11.99
CA LYS A 26 -13.79 -16.37 10.80
C LYS A 26 -14.88 -17.38 10.44
N ALA A 27 -15.73 -17.04 9.48
CA ALA A 27 -16.61 -18.03 8.89
C ALA A 27 -15.78 -19.01 8.06
N ARG A 28 -16.01 -20.31 8.17
CA ARG A 28 -15.30 -21.39 7.45
C ARG A 28 -15.27 -21.24 5.92
N ARG A 29 -16.07 -20.34 5.35
CA ARG A 29 -16.22 -20.09 3.91
C ARG A 29 -15.68 -18.75 3.42
N ILE A 30 -15.20 -17.89 4.31
CA ILE A 30 -14.54 -16.67 3.88
C ILE A 30 -13.11 -17.07 3.54
N GLY A 31 -12.81 -17.09 2.25
CA GLY A 31 -11.44 -17.12 1.76
C GLY A 31 -10.61 -16.04 2.45
N GLN A 32 -9.33 -16.07 2.25
CA GLN A 32 -8.33 -15.23 2.91
C GLN A 32 -8.87 -13.86 3.36
N PHE A 33 -8.65 -13.52 4.64
CA PHE A 33 -8.79 -12.14 5.11
C PHE A 33 -8.05 -11.20 4.17
N PRO A 34 -8.55 -9.97 3.94
CA PRO A 34 -7.80 -9.00 3.18
C PRO A 34 -6.37 -8.95 3.72
N ASN A 35 -5.40 -9.20 2.87
CA ASN A 35 -3.99 -9.12 3.24
C ASN A 35 -3.68 -7.66 3.51
N LEU A 36 -3.77 -7.24 4.77
CA LEU A 36 -3.30 -5.94 5.21
C LEU A 36 -1.79 -5.99 5.16
N TRP A 37 -1.21 -5.25 4.24
CA TRP A 37 0.23 -5.11 4.15
C TRP A 37 0.75 -4.16 5.23
N GLU A 38 1.91 -4.47 5.76
CA GLU A 38 2.70 -3.60 6.63
C GLU A 38 3.96 -3.22 5.87
N MET A 39 4.27 -1.93 5.88
CA MET A 39 5.50 -1.45 5.30
C MET A 39 6.66 -1.56 6.30
N ARG A 40 7.83 -1.93 5.78
CA ARG A 40 9.10 -1.95 6.52
C ARG A 40 10.13 -1.23 5.69
N GLU A 41 11.22 -0.81 6.32
CA GLU A 41 12.34 -0.13 5.66
C GLU A 41 12.84 -0.90 4.42
N GLU A 42 12.94 -2.23 4.53
CA GLU A 42 13.38 -3.10 3.42
C GLU A 42 12.47 -3.06 2.17
N HIS A 43 11.23 -2.57 2.29
CA HIS A 43 10.30 -2.45 1.18
C HIS A 43 10.41 -1.12 0.43
N MET A 44 10.98 -0.08 1.06
CA MET A 44 10.92 1.31 0.58
C MET A 44 11.39 1.46 -0.87
N GLU A 45 12.55 0.89 -1.20
CA GLU A 45 13.11 1.00 -2.55
C GLU A 45 12.27 0.25 -3.59
N SER A 46 11.74 -0.92 -3.24
CA SER A 46 10.84 -1.68 -4.13
C SER A 46 9.53 -0.93 -4.38
N VAL A 47 9.01 -0.27 -3.35
CA VAL A 47 7.79 0.55 -3.42
C VAL A 47 8.02 1.75 -4.32
N ILE A 48 9.08 2.52 -4.09
CA ILE A 48 9.40 3.69 -4.91
C ILE A 48 9.62 3.28 -6.37
N SER A 49 10.44 2.27 -6.62
CA SER A 49 10.69 1.77 -7.98
C SER A 49 9.41 1.38 -8.73
N ARG A 50 8.41 0.90 -8.00
CA ARG A 50 7.11 0.59 -8.59
C ARG A 50 6.27 1.82 -8.86
N LEU A 51 6.25 2.76 -7.93
CA LEU A 51 5.51 4.01 -8.09
C LEU A 51 6.09 4.87 -9.22
N GLU A 52 7.42 4.94 -9.34
CA GLU A 52 8.09 5.65 -10.42
C GLU A 52 7.72 5.13 -11.81
N LYS A 53 7.49 3.83 -11.97
CA LYS A 53 7.01 3.27 -13.24
C LYS A 53 5.64 3.79 -13.66
N THR A 54 4.83 4.23 -12.70
CA THR A 54 3.47 4.70 -12.95
C THR A 54 3.40 6.23 -12.99
N TYR A 55 4.14 6.89 -12.08
CA TYR A 55 4.02 8.34 -11.84
C TYR A 55 5.26 9.15 -12.25
N GLY A 56 6.30 8.49 -12.78
CA GLY A 56 7.56 9.12 -13.22
C GLY A 56 8.64 9.14 -12.16
N ASP A 57 9.89 9.31 -12.62
CA ASP A 57 11.09 9.25 -11.78
C ASP A 57 11.09 10.36 -10.72
N THR A 58 11.62 10.08 -9.53
CA THR A 58 11.78 11.02 -8.42
C THR A 58 13.25 11.34 -8.17
N ASP A 59 13.53 12.40 -7.42
CA ASP A 59 14.89 12.71 -6.99
C ASP A 59 15.41 11.58 -6.08
N ARG A 60 16.50 10.95 -6.48
CA ARG A 60 17.12 9.86 -5.74
C ARG A 60 17.79 10.30 -4.44
N GLU A 61 18.14 11.58 -4.33
CA GLU A 61 18.71 12.15 -3.11
C GLU A 61 17.64 12.48 -2.08
N ALA A 62 16.39 12.63 -2.51
CA ALA A 62 15.26 12.76 -1.61
C ALA A 62 14.99 11.42 -0.89
N GLY A 63 14.81 11.49 0.41
CA GLY A 63 14.42 10.32 1.20
C GLY A 63 13.04 9.77 0.80
N PHE A 64 12.62 8.66 1.40
CA PHE A 64 11.34 8.04 1.07
C PHE A 64 10.15 9.01 1.15
N VAL A 65 10.11 9.86 2.20
CA VAL A 65 9.05 10.86 2.39
C VAL A 65 9.06 11.89 1.26
N GLY A 66 10.22 12.45 0.91
CA GLY A 66 10.36 13.42 -0.17
C GLY A 66 9.92 12.86 -1.52
N ARG A 67 10.31 11.62 -1.84
CA ARG A 67 9.92 10.95 -3.09
C ARG A 67 8.42 10.70 -3.19
N ILE A 68 7.76 10.29 -2.10
CA ILE A 68 6.29 10.20 -2.07
C ILE A 68 5.64 11.57 -2.24
N ARG A 69 6.20 12.63 -1.63
CA ARG A 69 5.71 13.99 -1.80
C ARG A 69 5.81 14.49 -3.24
N GLU A 70 6.91 14.18 -3.94
CA GLU A 70 7.04 14.50 -5.36
C GLU A 70 5.98 13.80 -6.22
N ILE A 71 5.71 12.51 -5.96
CA ILE A 71 4.68 11.76 -6.65
C ILE A 71 3.30 12.38 -6.39
N ALA A 72 3.00 12.70 -5.14
CA ALA A 72 1.75 13.36 -4.77
C ALA A 72 1.60 14.73 -5.44
N GLY A 73 2.68 15.50 -5.54
CA GLY A 73 2.71 16.79 -6.24
C GLY A 73 2.36 16.67 -7.71
N ARG A 74 2.90 15.67 -8.42
CA ARG A 74 2.56 15.40 -9.83
C ARG A 74 1.10 15.00 -10.02
N ILE A 75 0.60 14.13 -9.15
CA ILE A 75 -0.82 13.73 -9.18
C ILE A 75 -1.72 14.93 -8.94
N ALA A 76 -1.37 15.79 -7.97
CA ALA A 76 -2.12 16.99 -7.70
C ALA A 76 -2.08 17.98 -8.90
N GLU A 77 -0.94 18.11 -9.58
CA GLU A 77 -0.80 18.89 -10.80
C GLU A 77 -1.71 18.41 -11.94
N ASP A 78 -1.80 17.08 -12.11
CA ASP A 78 -2.62 16.46 -13.16
C ASP A 78 -4.12 16.57 -12.87
N CYS A 79 -4.52 16.52 -11.58
CA CYS A 79 -5.92 16.40 -11.17
C CYS A 79 -6.52 17.71 -10.65
N TYR A 80 -5.73 18.77 -10.40
CA TYR A 80 -6.25 19.99 -9.75
C TYR A 80 -7.38 20.67 -10.53
N LYS A 81 -7.38 20.57 -11.87
CA LYS A 81 -8.39 21.21 -12.72
C LYS A 81 -9.79 20.66 -12.49
N GLU A 82 -9.88 19.35 -12.25
CA GLU A 82 -11.16 18.71 -11.93
C GLU A 82 -11.64 19.18 -10.57
N LEU A 83 -10.75 19.15 -9.56
CA LEU A 83 -11.07 19.63 -8.23
C LEU A 83 -11.38 21.15 -8.22
N ALA A 84 -10.66 21.96 -8.98
CA ALA A 84 -10.92 23.40 -9.08
C ALA A 84 -12.31 23.67 -9.69
N SER A 85 -12.72 22.88 -10.70
CA SER A 85 -14.06 23.00 -11.28
C SER A 85 -15.16 22.69 -10.25
N ASP A 86 -14.97 21.64 -9.44
CA ASP A 86 -15.91 21.31 -8.37
C ASP A 86 -15.92 22.39 -7.29
N MET A 87 -14.74 22.90 -6.90
CA MET A 87 -14.58 23.94 -5.89
C MET A 87 -15.19 25.27 -6.30
N GLU A 88 -15.31 25.60 -7.59
CA GLU A 88 -15.91 26.84 -8.07
C GLU A 88 -17.31 27.05 -7.50
N TYR A 89 -18.06 25.97 -7.32
CA TYR A 89 -19.40 26.00 -6.74
C TYR A 89 -19.42 25.85 -5.21
N LEU A 90 -18.36 25.31 -4.62
CA LEU A 90 -18.32 24.97 -3.20
C LEU A 90 -17.56 25.99 -2.35
N LYS A 91 -16.81 26.90 -2.97
CA LYS A 91 -15.97 27.89 -2.27
C LYS A 91 -16.74 29.01 -1.57
N GLU A 92 -18.05 29.18 -1.85
CA GLU A 92 -18.91 30.18 -1.24
C GLU A 92 -18.87 30.07 0.29
N GLY A 93 -18.62 31.21 0.96
CA GLY A 93 -18.48 31.25 2.40
C GLY A 93 -17.15 30.71 2.97
N SER A 94 -16.26 30.19 2.15
CA SER A 94 -14.89 29.83 2.56
C SER A 94 -13.90 30.97 2.35
N PHE A 95 -12.71 30.87 2.92
CA PHE A 95 -11.63 31.82 2.66
C PHE A 95 -11.09 31.74 1.22
N LEU A 96 -11.40 30.69 0.48
CA LEU A 96 -11.07 30.58 -0.95
C LEU A 96 -11.90 31.52 -1.81
N GLU A 97 -13.08 31.97 -1.37
CA GLU A 97 -13.98 32.83 -2.13
C GLU A 97 -13.36 34.21 -2.46
N GLU A 98 -12.58 34.71 -1.54
CA GLU A 98 -11.95 36.05 -1.68
C GLU A 98 -10.68 36.04 -2.55
N LEU A 99 -10.19 34.87 -2.93
CA LEU A 99 -8.96 34.72 -3.71
C LEU A 99 -9.24 34.81 -5.21
N ASP A 100 -8.27 35.33 -5.95
CA ASP A 100 -8.28 35.26 -7.41
C ASP A 100 -8.02 33.81 -7.88
N GLU A 101 -8.38 33.55 -9.13
CA GLU A 101 -8.32 32.23 -9.74
C GLU A 101 -6.94 31.57 -9.63
N LEU A 102 -5.85 32.33 -9.85
CA LEU A 102 -4.49 31.82 -9.78
C LEU A 102 -4.11 31.42 -8.34
N ASN A 103 -4.51 32.22 -7.36
CA ASN A 103 -4.28 31.89 -5.96
C ASN A 103 -5.11 30.67 -5.53
N VAL A 104 -6.38 30.58 -5.93
CA VAL A 104 -7.22 29.39 -5.70
C VAL A 104 -6.55 28.14 -6.25
N GLU A 105 -6.04 28.19 -7.48
CA GLU A 105 -5.30 27.08 -8.09
C GLU A 105 -4.12 26.61 -7.22
N VAL A 106 -3.27 27.55 -6.81
CA VAL A 106 -2.11 27.23 -5.95
C VAL A 106 -2.55 26.57 -4.64
N ARG A 107 -3.59 27.14 -3.98
CA ARG A 107 -4.12 26.59 -2.72
C ARG A 107 -4.63 25.17 -2.86
N ILE A 108 -5.44 24.92 -3.89
CA ILE A 108 -6.00 23.61 -4.16
C ILE A 108 -4.89 22.61 -4.43
N ARG A 109 -3.95 22.93 -5.32
CA ARG A 109 -2.88 22.03 -5.73
C ARG A 109 -1.95 21.66 -4.57
N GLU A 110 -1.49 22.64 -3.80
CA GLU A 110 -0.59 22.37 -2.68
C GLU A 110 -1.28 21.63 -1.54
N THR A 111 -2.51 22.02 -1.19
CA THR A 111 -3.27 21.32 -0.15
C THR A 111 -3.61 19.89 -0.54
N LEU A 112 -3.94 19.64 -1.82
CA LEU A 112 -4.20 18.31 -2.34
C LEU A 112 -2.91 17.45 -2.30
N ALA A 113 -1.78 17.99 -2.74
CA ALA A 113 -0.48 17.32 -2.73
C ALA A 113 -0.06 16.89 -1.31
N ASP A 114 -0.10 17.84 -0.37
CA ASP A 114 0.28 17.59 1.02
C ASP A 114 -0.69 16.58 1.69
N SER A 115 -1.99 16.71 1.46
CA SER A 115 -3.01 15.80 2.01
C SER A 115 -2.86 14.38 1.46
N LEU A 116 -2.55 14.25 0.16
CA LEU A 116 -2.32 12.98 -0.50
C LEU A 116 -1.05 12.30 0.03
N ALA A 117 0.06 13.05 0.08
CA ALA A 117 1.33 12.56 0.62
C ALA A 117 1.18 12.10 2.07
N TYR A 118 0.56 12.92 2.91
CA TYR A 118 0.30 12.59 4.31
C TYR A 118 -0.50 11.31 4.46
N THR A 119 -1.60 11.18 3.71
CA THR A 119 -2.47 10.00 3.77
C THR A 119 -1.71 8.72 3.40
N VAL A 120 -0.93 8.77 2.33
CA VAL A 120 -0.12 7.62 1.87
C VAL A 120 0.96 7.27 2.89
N LEU A 121 1.71 8.25 3.40
CA LEU A 121 2.80 8.05 4.35
C LEU A 121 2.31 7.57 5.70
N LYS A 122 1.20 8.10 6.22
CA LYS A 122 0.56 7.59 7.45
C LYS A 122 0.12 6.13 7.29
N ARG A 123 -0.41 5.76 6.14
CA ARG A 123 -0.76 4.36 5.85
C ARG A 123 0.48 3.47 5.73
N CYS A 124 1.61 4.01 5.32
CA CYS A 124 2.92 3.34 5.34
C CYS A 124 3.52 3.20 6.75
N GLY A 125 2.92 3.79 7.77
CA GLY A 125 3.38 3.70 9.15
C GLY A 125 4.43 4.74 9.55
N MET A 126 4.60 5.82 8.75
CA MET A 126 5.53 6.88 9.09
C MET A 126 5.06 7.66 10.32
N GLU A 127 6.01 7.99 11.20
CA GLU A 127 5.72 8.70 12.44
C GLU A 127 5.46 10.20 12.19
N GLU A 128 4.71 10.81 13.10
CA GLU A 128 4.32 12.23 12.99
C GLU A 128 5.52 13.17 12.90
N GLY A 129 6.58 12.89 13.68
CA GLY A 129 7.80 13.69 13.68
C GLY A 129 8.51 13.72 12.34
N GLU A 130 8.56 12.59 11.65
CA GLU A 130 9.17 12.48 10.31
C GLU A 130 8.35 13.24 9.25
N LEU A 131 7.02 13.26 9.40
CA LEU A 131 6.13 13.93 8.46
C LEU A 131 6.11 15.44 8.64
N ALA A 132 6.19 15.92 9.88
CA ALA A 132 6.09 17.34 10.20
C ALA A 132 7.24 18.19 9.62
N GLU A 133 8.37 17.58 9.30
CA GLU A 133 9.51 18.26 8.65
C GLU A 133 9.25 18.51 7.16
N GLU A 134 8.46 17.65 6.52
CA GLU A 134 8.25 17.66 5.06
C GLU A 134 6.83 18.13 4.66
N ILE A 135 5.82 17.98 5.53
CA ILE A 135 4.42 18.25 5.23
C ILE A 135 3.85 19.17 6.31
N ASN A 136 3.40 20.36 5.96
CA ASN A 136 2.98 21.39 6.93
C ASN A 136 1.61 22.02 6.66
N PHE A 137 0.90 21.65 5.61
CA PHE A 137 -0.46 22.11 5.27
C PHE A 137 -0.67 23.63 5.36
N PRO A 138 0.10 24.45 4.65
CA PRO A 138 0.09 25.89 4.85
C PRO A 138 -1.27 26.55 4.57
N TYR A 139 -2.10 25.94 3.73
CA TYR A 139 -3.35 26.52 3.25
C TYR A 139 -4.61 25.76 3.65
N ILE A 140 -4.51 24.70 4.45
CA ILE A 140 -5.68 23.91 4.84
C ILE A 140 -6.77 24.73 5.54
N HIS A 141 -6.38 25.78 6.24
CA HIS A 141 -7.31 26.66 6.94
C HIS A 141 -8.22 27.48 6.01
N GLU A 142 -7.89 27.57 4.72
CA GLU A 142 -8.68 28.28 3.73
C GLU A 142 -9.88 27.45 3.26
N PHE A 143 -9.83 26.13 3.45
CA PHE A 143 -10.91 25.17 3.20
C PHE A 143 -11.84 25.05 4.42
N ASN A 144 -12.30 26.16 4.96
CA ASN A 144 -12.93 26.27 6.28
C ASN A 144 -14.45 26.02 6.30
N THR A 145 -15.02 25.50 5.21
CA THR A 145 -16.44 25.05 5.16
C THR A 145 -16.52 23.52 5.11
N VAL A 146 -17.66 22.96 5.49
CA VAL A 146 -17.92 21.51 5.42
C VAL A 146 -17.83 21.03 3.98
N GLU A 147 -18.35 21.82 3.06
CA GLU A 147 -18.39 21.54 1.62
C GLU A 147 -16.98 21.43 1.04
N THR A 148 -16.13 22.45 1.27
CA THR A 148 -14.76 22.46 0.75
C THR A 148 -13.91 21.35 1.37
N LEU A 149 -14.03 21.09 2.68
CA LEU A 149 -13.31 20.00 3.34
C LEU A 149 -13.78 18.63 2.88
N SER A 150 -15.09 18.44 2.70
CA SER A 150 -15.63 17.17 2.23
C SER A 150 -15.18 16.85 0.81
N GLN A 151 -15.19 17.85 -0.08
CA GLN A 151 -14.73 17.69 -1.45
C GLN A 151 -13.23 17.38 -1.51
N LEU A 152 -12.40 18.11 -0.76
CA LEU A 152 -10.98 17.84 -0.64
C LEU A 152 -10.74 16.42 -0.13
N GLY A 153 -11.41 16.01 0.95
CA GLY A 153 -11.28 14.67 1.54
C GLY A 153 -11.70 13.56 0.59
N SER A 154 -12.77 13.75 -0.18
CA SER A 154 -13.21 12.80 -1.21
C SER A 154 -12.13 12.60 -2.28
N ASN A 155 -11.59 13.69 -2.83
CA ASN A 155 -10.52 13.63 -3.83
C ASN A 155 -9.26 12.97 -3.28
N VAL A 156 -8.83 13.30 -2.06
CA VAL A 156 -7.69 12.64 -1.41
C VAL A 156 -7.92 11.13 -1.26
N SER A 157 -9.12 10.72 -0.86
CA SER A 157 -9.50 9.32 -0.74
C SER A 157 -9.40 8.58 -2.07
N ASP A 158 -9.96 9.16 -3.13
CA ASP A 158 -9.99 8.54 -4.46
C ASP A 158 -8.60 8.46 -5.09
N LEU A 159 -7.79 9.52 -4.96
CA LEU A 159 -6.42 9.56 -5.49
C LEU A 159 -5.42 8.71 -4.69
N SER A 160 -5.60 8.56 -3.38
CA SER A 160 -4.72 7.72 -2.56
C SER A 160 -4.92 6.23 -2.81
N LYS A 161 -6.12 5.80 -3.14
CA LYS A 161 -6.47 4.39 -3.36
C LYS A 161 -5.58 3.69 -4.39
N PRO A 162 -5.40 4.18 -5.64
CA PRO A 162 -4.52 3.53 -6.60
C PRO A 162 -3.06 3.49 -6.14
N ILE A 163 -2.56 4.54 -5.48
CA ILE A 163 -1.20 4.58 -4.94
C ILE A 163 -1.01 3.46 -3.90
N LEU A 164 -1.92 3.38 -2.93
CA LEU A 164 -1.88 2.36 -1.88
C LEU A 164 -2.01 0.94 -2.44
N MET A 165 -2.76 0.75 -3.53
CA MET A 165 -2.83 -0.53 -4.23
C MET A 165 -1.48 -0.91 -4.87
N GLU A 166 -0.78 0.03 -5.50
CA GLU A 166 0.54 -0.24 -6.09
C GLU A 166 1.60 -0.50 -5.01
N ILE A 167 1.55 0.20 -3.88
CA ILE A 167 2.39 -0.08 -2.71
C ILE A 167 2.16 -1.50 -2.21
N GLY A 168 0.91 -1.90 -2.01
CA GLY A 168 0.56 -3.25 -1.57
C GLY A 168 1.05 -4.34 -2.53
N LYS A 169 0.98 -4.09 -3.85
CA LYS A 169 1.51 -4.99 -4.88
C LYS A 169 3.04 -5.09 -4.80
N ALA A 170 3.74 -3.96 -4.62
CA ALA A 170 5.20 -3.94 -4.50
C ALA A 170 5.68 -4.78 -3.30
N ILE A 171 5.07 -4.56 -2.14
CA ILE A 171 5.35 -5.33 -0.91
C ILE A 171 5.07 -6.81 -1.13
N GLY A 172 3.93 -7.16 -1.74
CA GLY A 172 3.59 -8.56 -2.01
C GLY A 172 4.53 -9.27 -3.00
N VAL A 173 5.10 -8.55 -3.96
CA VAL A 173 6.13 -9.09 -4.86
C VAL A 173 7.43 -9.31 -4.09
N TYR A 174 7.89 -8.31 -3.35
CA TYR A 174 9.11 -8.38 -2.55
C TYR A 174 9.10 -9.56 -1.58
N GLU A 175 8.03 -9.73 -0.82
CA GLU A 175 7.92 -10.83 0.16
C GLU A 175 7.90 -12.22 -0.51
N ARG A 176 7.31 -12.36 -1.69
CA ARG A 176 7.35 -13.62 -2.45
C ARG A 176 8.76 -13.96 -2.93
N GLU A 177 9.45 -13.01 -3.54
CA GLU A 177 10.83 -13.20 -4.02
C GLU A 177 11.77 -13.55 -2.86
N LYS A 178 11.62 -12.89 -1.71
CA LYS A 178 12.37 -13.17 -0.49
C LYS A 178 12.11 -14.60 0.03
N ALA A 179 10.87 -15.07 -0.03
CA ALA A 179 10.50 -16.44 0.38
C ALA A 179 11.09 -17.49 -0.58
N GLU A 180 11.04 -17.27 -1.89
CA GLU A 180 11.60 -18.15 -2.91
C GLU A 180 13.13 -18.27 -2.78
N ASN A 181 13.82 -17.16 -2.55
CA ASN A 181 15.26 -17.14 -2.33
C ASN A 181 15.68 -17.93 -1.06
N ARG A 182 14.86 -17.91 -0.01
CA ARG A 182 15.10 -18.72 1.19
C ARG A 182 14.93 -20.21 0.94
N THR A 183 13.94 -20.61 0.18
CA THR A 183 13.71 -22.03 -0.16
C THR A 183 14.72 -22.57 -1.17
N GLY A 184 15.15 -21.75 -2.15
CA GLY A 184 16.17 -22.13 -3.13
C GLY A 184 17.55 -22.41 -2.53
N HIS A 185 17.91 -21.75 -1.41
CA HIS A 185 19.17 -22.02 -0.69
C HIS A 185 19.14 -23.33 0.11
N HIS A 186 17.99 -23.81 0.56
CA HIS A 186 17.86 -25.09 1.25
C HIS A 186 17.92 -26.28 0.26
N GLY A 187 17.42 -26.11 -0.96
CA GLY A 187 17.45 -27.17 -1.99
C GLY A 187 18.86 -27.47 -2.53
N LYS A 188 19.78 -26.51 -2.51
CA LYS A 188 21.18 -26.73 -2.98
C LYS A 188 22.10 -27.40 -1.98
N LYS A 189 21.74 -27.50 -0.71
CA LYS A 189 22.54 -28.17 0.33
C LYS A 189 22.30 -29.69 0.43
N LEU A 190 21.30 -30.24 -0.23
CA LEU A 190 20.96 -31.68 -0.18
C LEU A 190 21.47 -32.50 -1.37
N GLN A 191 22.25 -31.92 -2.29
CA GLN A 191 22.81 -32.65 -3.43
C GLN A 191 24.33 -32.82 -3.38
N LYS A 192 24.90 -33.26 -2.25
CA LYS A 192 26.23 -33.85 -2.20
C LYS A 192 26.31 -34.84 -1.04
N ILE A 193 25.63 -36.01 -1.19
CA ILE A 193 26.04 -37.23 -0.52
C ILE A 193 26.83 -38.00 -1.56
N PRO A 194 28.13 -38.24 -1.36
CA PRO A 194 28.88 -39.15 -2.21
C PRO A 194 28.26 -40.56 -2.06
N HIS A 195 27.95 -41.19 -3.16
CA HIS A 195 27.68 -42.61 -3.19
C HIS A 195 28.93 -43.33 -2.70
N ASP A 196 28.92 -43.73 -1.44
CA ASP A 196 29.85 -44.70 -0.91
C ASP A 196 29.50 -46.03 -1.53
N LYS A 197 30.49 -46.63 -2.24
CA LYS A 197 30.37 -47.96 -2.84
C LYS A 197 30.29 -48.96 -1.68
N GLY A 198 29.11 -49.52 -1.49
CA GLY A 198 28.94 -50.66 -0.57
C GLY A 198 29.82 -51.83 -0.99
N PRO A 199 30.24 -52.69 -0.04
CA PRO A 199 31.17 -53.79 -0.32
C PRO A 199 30.54 -54.83 -1.28
N GLU A 200 31.36 -55.22 -2.26
CA GLU A 200 31.12 -56.37 -3.17
C GLU A 200 30.97 -57.63 -2.33
N TRP A 201 29.82 -58.25 -2.42
CA TRP A 201 29.60 -59.61 -1.88
C TRP A 201 29.92 -60.63 -2.97
N ASP A 202 31.07 -61.33 -2.79
CA ASP A 202 31.44 -62.52 -3.58
C ASP A 202 30.42 -63.64 -3.38
N VAL A 203 29.78 -63.98 -4.45
CA VAL A 203 28.90 -65.17 -4.51
C VAL A 203 29.73 -66.41 -4.79
N HIS A 204 30.23 -67.09 -3.75
CA HIS A 204 30.73 -68.44 -3.87
C HIS A 204 29.64 -69.47 -3.52
N THR A 205 29.27 -70.18 -4.53
CA THR A 205 28.51 -71.42 -4.64
C THR A 205 28.86 -72.45 -3.53
N GLN A 206 27.91 -72.90 -2.80
CA GLN A 206 27.97 -74.27 -2.29
C GLN A 206 26.60 -74.97 -2.43
N GLN A 207 26.70 -76.03 -3.23
CA GLN A 207 25.65 -76.99 -3.48
C GLN A 207 25.31 -77.84 -2.23
N SER A 208 24.08 -78.24 -2.20
CA SER A 208 23.32 -79.09 -1.32
C SER A 208 23.95 -80.40 -0.94
N PRO A 209 23.34 -81.26 -0.05
CA PRO A 209 22.55 -82.34 -0.61
C PRO A 209 21.16 -82.55 0.05
N LEU A 210 20.31 -83.15 -0.76
CA LEU A 210 19.03 -83.74 -0.45
C LEU A 210 19.18 -84.83 0.61
N VAL A 211 18.29 -84.88 1.59
CA VAL A 211 17.89 -86.13 2.26
C VAL A 211 16.37 -86.17 2.37
N SER A 212 15.81 -87.18 1.77
CA SER A 212 14.43 -87.67 1.90
C SER A 212 14.22 -88.28 3.30
N ILE A 213 13.10 -88.08 3.90
CA ILE A 213 12.12 -89.00 4.40
C ILE A 213 10.79 -88.30 4.61
#